data_5f322a73d967e18dddd8eba006462edc
#
_entry.id   5f322a73d967e18dddd8eba006462edc
#
_cell.length_a   1.000
_cell.length_b   1.000
_cell.length_c   1.000
_cell.angle_alpha   90.00
_cell.angle_beta   90.00
_cell.angle_gamma   90.00
#
_symmetry.space_group_name_H-M   'P 1'
#
loop_
_entity.id
_entity.type
_entity.pdbx_description
1 polymer ?
#
loop_
_entity_poly.entity_id
_entity_poly.type
_entity_poly.pdbx_seq_one_letter_code
_entity_poly.pdbx_strand_id
1 'polypeptide(L)'
;MRVLILYETRRGFTLTVARAIRDELQHRGILATTAPVRTVDDGTVVAADALIVGTWVKGAIVAGVGPAVGVQEGIARLPSLEGKPAAVFCTCDVAPRNTLEVLAVWLRRRGAEVTVGETFKRRKSLRQVPRFVDVVLEAFARAQANA
;
A
#
# COMPACT_ATOMS: atom_id res chain seq x y z
N MET A 1 8.15 7.20 -13.98
CA MET A 1 7.52 6.18 -13.12
C MET A 1 6.13 6.65 -12.68
N ARG A 2 5.17 5.78 -12.77
CA ARG A 2 3.82 6.01 -12.27
C ARG A 2 3.57 5.09 -11.08
N VAL A 3 3.25 5.69 -9.94
CA VAL A 3 2.94 4.96 -8.70
C VAL A 3 1.45 5.05 -8.43
N LEU A 4 0.80 3.92 -8.26
CA LEU A 4 -0.60 3.83 -7.89
C LEU A 4 -0.71 3.42 -6.44
N ILE A 5 -1.41 4.23 -5.64
CA ILE A 5 -1.64 3.94 -4.23
C ILE A 5 -3.07 3.44 -4.07
N LEU A 6 -3.19 2.16 -3.75
CA LEU A 6 -4.48 1.51 -3.51
C LEU A 6 -4.76 1.46 -2.01
N TYR A 7 -5.98 1.75 -1.61
CA TYR A 7 -6.32 1.79 -0.20
C TYR A 7 -7.68 1.17 0.08
N GLU A 8 -7.83 0.66 1.30
CA GLU A 8 -9.10 0.37 1.94
C GLU A 8 -9.17 1.18 3.21
N THR A 9 -10.20 2.00 3.36
CA THR A 9 -10.37 2.88 4.52
C THR A 9 -11.73 2.65 5.17
N ARG A 10 -11.79 2.79 6.49
CA ARG A 10 -13.03 2.68 7.25
C ARG A 10 -13.56 4.04 7.69
N ARG A 11 -12.69 4.88 8.26
CA ARG A 11 -13.04 6.18 8.83
C ARG A 11 -12.24 7.33 8.23
N GLY A 12 -11.54 7.08 7.14
CA GLY A 12 -10.79 8.09 6.42
C GLY A 12 -9.31 8.20 6.79
N PHE A 13 -8.84 7.55 7.86
CA PHE A 13 -7.44 7.69 8.27
C PHE A 13 -6.48 7.05 7.27
N THR A 14 -6.78 5.84 6.79
CA THR A 14 -5.97 5.19 5.76
C THR A 14 -5.92 6.04 4.48
N LEU A 15 -7.04 6.64 4.11
CA LEU A 15 -7.10 7.54 2.96
C LEU A 15 -6.25 8.80 3.19
N THR A 16 -6.27 9.36 4.40
CA THR A 16 -5.43 10.51 4.75
C THR A 16 -3.95 10.18 4.56
N VAL A 17 -3.52 9.01 5.03
CA VAL A 17 -2.14 8.54 4.85
C VAL A 17 -1.83 8.31 3.37
N ALA A 18 -2.73 7.65 2.63
CA ALA A 18 -2.55 7.42 1.20
C ALA A 18 -2.36 8.73 0.43
N ARG A 19 -3.17 9.74 0.73
CA ARG A 19 -3.05 11.06 0.11
C ARG A 19 -1.75 11.78 0.49
N ALA A 20 -1.31 11.64 1.73
CA ALA A 20 -0.03 12.21 2.17
C ALA A 20 1.15 11.55 1.44
N ILE A 21 1.10 10.24 1.25
CA ILE A 21 2.11 9.52 0.45
C ILE A 21 2.10 10.01 -0.99
N ARG A 22 0.92 10.14 -1.60
CA ARG A 22 0.78 10.69 -2.96
C ARG A 22 1.40 12.08 -3.07
N ASP A 23 1.06 12.96 -2.14
CA ASP A 23 1.54 14.35 -2.17
C ASP A 23 3.06 14.42 -2.03
N GLU A 24 3.65 13.58 -1.18
CA GLU A 24 5.11 13.49 -1.02
C GLU A 24 5.78 12.97 -2.29
N LEU A 25 5.21 11.94 -2.93
CA LEU A 25 5.71 11.43 -4.22
C LEU A 25 5.65 12.52 -5.29
N GLN A 26 4.54 13.24 -5.38
CA GLN A 26 4.38 14.32 -6.35
C GLN A 26 5.38 15.46 -6.08
N HIS A 27 5.61 15.77 -4.83
CA HIS A 27 6.62 16.76 -4.43
C HIS A 27 8.03 16.38 -4.91
N ARG A 28 8.30 15.09 -5.06
CA ARG A 28 9.56 14.57 -5.59
C ARG A 28 9.54 14.33 -7.11
N GLY A 29 8.53 14.83 -7.81
CA GLY A 29 8.44 14.71 -9.26
C GLY A 29 7.95 13.35 -9.76
N ILE A 30 7.39 12.51 -8.89
CA ILE A 30 6.85 11.21 -9.25
C ILE A 30 5.37 11.33 -9.55
N LEU A 31 4.90 10.75 -10.66
CA LEU A 31 3.48 10.67 -10.94
C LEU A 31 2.83 9.68 -9.97
N ALA A 32 1.90 10.17 -9.17
CA ALA A 32 1.25 9.34 -8.15
C ALA A 32 -0.24 9.64 -8.08
N THR A 33 -1.05 8.60 -8.00
CA THR A 33 -2.50 8.70 -7.85
C THR A 33 -2.99 7.74 -6.78
N THR A 34 -4.15 8.01 -6.21
CA THR A 34 -4.80 7.15 -5.23
C THR A 34 -6.11 6.60 -5.80
N ALA A 35 -6.46 5.38 -5.43
CA ALA A 35 -7.74 4.78 -5.77
C ALA A 35 -8.15 3.74 -4.73
N PRO A 36 -9.47 3.58 -4.48
CA PRO A 36 -9.94 2.49 -3.63
C PRO A 36 -9.61 1.13 -4.27
N VAL A 37 -9.09 0.20 -3.48
CA VAL A 37 -8.66 -1.09 -4.02
C VAL A 37 -9.83 -1.92 -4.56
N ARG A 38 -11.02 -1.74 -4.01
CA ARG A 38 -12.19 -2.51 -4.42
C ARG A 38 -12.82 -2.07 -5.73
N THR A 39 -12.60 -0.83 -6.15
CA THR A 39 -13.29 -0.23 -7.30
C THR A 39 -12.36 0.29 -8.38
N VAL A 40 -11.05 0.22 -8.17
CA VAL A 40 -10.08 0.66 -9.19
C VAL A 40 -10.26 -0.15 -10.49
N ASP A 41 -10.16 0.53 -11.62
CA ASP A 41 -10.28 -0.16 -12.92
C ASP A 41 -8.95 -0.85 -13.30
N ASP A 42 -9.06 -1.89 -14.10
CA ASP A 42 -7.92 -2.69 -14.51
C ASP A 42 -6.90 -1.87 -15.31
N GLY A 43 -7.37 -0.95 -16.17
CA GLY A 43 -6.51 -0.11 -16.98
C GLY A 43 -5.59 0.76 -16.13
N THR A 44 -6.10 1.33 -15.04
CA THR A 44 -5.32 2.12 -14.10
C THR A 44 -4.23 1.29 -13.45
N VAL A 45 -4.56 0.05 -13.05
CA VAL A 45 -3.59 -0.87 -12.44
C VAL A 45 -2.51 -1.28 -13.45
N VAL A 46 -2.91 -1.64 -14.65
CA VAL A 46 -1.97 -2.06 -15.72
C VAL A 46 -1.01 -0.92 -16.08
N ALA A 47 -1.50 0.32 -16.12
CA ALA A 47 -0.68 1.48 -16.48
C ALA A 47 0.33 1.88 -15.38
N ALA A 48 0.15 1.41 -14.15
CA ALA A 48 1.07 1.72 -13.06
C ALA A 48 2.37 0.92 -13.17
N ASP A 49 3.49 1.58 -12.94
CA ASP A 49 4.80 0.93 -12.90
C ASP A 49 5.06 0.27 -11.55
N ALA A 50 4.49 0.82 -10.48
CA ALA A 50 4.65 0.34 -9.12
C ALA A 50 3.40 0.60 -8.29
N LEU A 51 3.21 -0.19 -7.25
CA LEU A 51 2.04 -0.10 -6.38
C LEU A 51 2.43 0.15 -4.93
N ILE A 52 1.58 0.91 -4.24
CA ILE A 52 1.60 0.98 -2.77
C ILE A 52 0.18 0.62 -2.32
N VAL A 53 0.05 -0.37 -1.47
CA VAL A 53 -1.27 -0.85 -1.03
C VAL A 53 -1.40 -0.70 0.48
N GLY A 54 -2.46 -0.04 0.91
CA GLY A 54 -2.70 0.24 2.31
C GLY A 54 -4.07 -0.18 2.80
N THR A 55 -4.14 -0.58 4.06
CA THR A 55 -5.36 -1.00 4.74
C THR A 55 -5.39 -0.51 6.18
N TRP A 56 -6.60 -0.36 6.73
CA TRP A 56 -6.75 -0.28 8.17
C TRP A 56 -6.67 -1.70 8.77
N VAL A 57 -6.37 -1.79 10.06
CA VAL A 57 -6.28 -3.06 10.76
C VAL A 57 -7.61 -3.35 11.43
N LYS A 58 -8.24 -4.48 11.07
CA LYS A 58 -9.48 -4.93 11.70
C LYS A 58 -9.19 -5.81 12.91
N GLY A 59 -10.17 -5.93 13.78
CA GLY A 59 -10.17 -6.88 14.89
C GLY A 59 -9.81 -6.27 16.24
N ALA A 60 -10.01 -7.08 17.28
CA ALA A 60 -9.67 -6.72 18.64
C ALA A 60 -8.24 -7.10 18.98
N ILE A 61 -7.71 -6.54 20.06
CA ILE A 61 -6.33 -6.76 20.52
C ILE A 61 -5.98 -8.25 20.65
N VAL A 62 -6.98 -9.08 21.00
CA VAL A 62 -6.76 -10.49 21.37
C VAL A 62 -7.04 -11.48 20.24
N ALA A 63 -7.92 -11.15 19.30
CA ALA A 63 -8.31 -12.09 18.24
C ALA A 63 -8.78 -11.36 16.98
N GLY A 64 -8.62 -12.01 15.84
CA GLY A 64 -9.14 -11.51 14.56
C GLY A 64 -8.40 -10.29 14.01
N VAL A 65 -7.22 -9.98 14.52
CA VAL A 65 -6.43 -8.83 14.05
C VAL A 65 -5.79 -9.16 12.70
N GLY A 66 -5.98 -8.28 11.73
CA GLY A 66 -5.43 -8.48 10.40
C GLY A 66 -5.91 -7.40 9.43
N PRO A 67 -5.60 -7.57 8.13
CA PRO A 67 -6.08 -6.64 7.10
C PRO A 67 -7.61 -6.63 7.03
N ALA A 68 -8.18 -5.52 6.59
CA ALA A 68 -9.61 -5.40 6.37
C ALA A 68 -10.09 -6.41 5.29
N VAL A 69 -11.30 -6.94 5.45
CA VAL A 69 -11.87 -7.89 4.48
C VAL A 69 -11.95 -7.27 3.08
N GLY A 70 -12.31 -5.99 2.98
CA GLY A 70 -12.41 -5.31 1.70
C GLY A 70 -11.11 -5.25 0.92
N VAL A 71 -9.96 -5.20 1.60
CA VAL A 71 -8.66 -5.21 0.89
C VAL A 71 -8.36 -6.58 0.30
N GLN A 72 -8.71 -7.66 0.99
CA GLN A 72 -8.56 -9.01 0.46
C GLN A 72 -9.38 -9.21 -0.82
N GLU A 73 -10.66 -8.84 -0.77
CA GLU A 73 -11.55 -8.91 -1.93
C GLU A 73 -11.03 -8.04 -3.09
N GLY A 74 -10.58 -6.83 -2.78
CA GLY A 74 -10.04 -5.93 -3.79
C GLY A 74 -8.80 -6.47 -4.47
N ILE A 75 -7.85 -7.00 -3.72
CA ILE A 75 -6.62 -7.59 -4.28
C ILE A 75 -6.95 -8.80 -5.13
N ALA A 76 -7.90 -9.64 -4.71
CA ALA A 76 -8.30 -10.83 -5.48
C ALA A 76 -8.87 -10.49 -6.85
N ARG A 77 -9.45 -9.30 -7.01
CA ARG A 77 -10.02 -8.80 -8.29
C ARG A 77 -9.01 -8.11 -9.19
N LEU A 78 -7.82 -7.76 -8.70
CA LEU A 78 -6.85 -7.02 -9.51
C LEU A 78 -6.38 -7.85 -10.70
N PRO A 79 -6.03 -7.22 -11.82
CA PRO A 79 -5.33 -7.92 -12.90
C PRO A 79 -3.97 -8.42 -12.42
N SER A 80 -3.27 -9.19 -13.25
CA SER A 80 -1.93 -9.66 -12.91
C SER A 80 -1.02 -8.49 -12.53
N LEU A 81 -0.27 -8.67 -11.44
CA LEU A 81 0.72 -7.72 -10.95
C LEU A 81 2.16 -8.18 -11.26
N GLU A 82 2.29 -9.12 -12.19
CA GLU A 82 3.58 -9.77 -12.50
C GLU A 82 4.69 -8.75 -12.74
N GLY A 83 5.76 -8.89 -11.95
CA GLY A 83 6.94 -8.05 -12.07
C GLY A 83 6.79 -6.62 -11.54
N LYS A 84 5.62 -6.23 -11.03
CA LYS A 84 5.45 -4.88 -10.47
C LYS A 84 6.04 -4.79 -9.07
N PRO A 85 6.97 -3.87 -8.81
CA PRO A 85 7.42 -3.62 -7.46
C PRO A 85 6.26 -3.02 -6.64
N ALA A 86 6.18 -3.42 -5.38
CA ALA A 86 5.11 -2.96 -4.51
C ALA A 86 5.60 -2.76 -3.07
N ALA A 87 4.92 -1.87 -2.37
CA ALA A 87 5.09 -1.65 -0.95
C ALA A 87 3.72 -1.73 -0.28
N VAL A 88 3.71 -2.04 1.00
CA VAL A 88 2.48 -2.14 1.77
C VAL A 88 2.53 -1.22 2.99
N PHE A 89 1.38 -0.73 3.41
CA PHE A 89 1.27 -0.05 4.68
C PHE A 89 -0.05 -0.40 5.37
N CYS A 90 -0.08 -0.22 6.67
CA CYS A 90 -1.32 -0.30 7.42
C CYS A 90 -1.43 0.86 8.41
N THR A 91 -2.66 1.16 8.78
CA THR A 91 -2.95 2.17 9.80
C THR A 91 -3.61 1.48 10.98
N CYS A 92 -3.18 1.80 12.19
CA CYS A 92 -3.73 1.20 13.39
C CYS A 92 -3.59 2.13 14.59
N ASP A 93 -4.39 1.85 15.62
CA ASP A 93 -4.31 2.57 16.89
C ASP A 93 -3.37 1.87 17.88
N VAL A 94 -3.34 0.54 17.88
CA VAL A 94 -2.59 -0.25 18.87
C VAL A 94 -1.49 -1.08 18.22
N ALA A 95 -1.80 -2.19 17.59
CA ALA A 95 -0.82 -3.10 17.02
C ALA A 95 -1.31 -3.71 15.71
N PRO A 96 -0.44 -3.77 14.69
CA PRO A 96 -0.81 -4.32 13.39
C PRO A 96 -0.78 -5.85 13.35
N ARG A 97 -0.14 -6.50 14.32
CA ARG A 97 0.11 -7.95 14.29
C ARG A 97 0.79 -8.34 12.97
N ASN A 98 0.25 -9.34 12.27
CA ASN A 98 0.78 -9.83 11.01
C ASN A 98 0.13 -9.18 9.77
N THR A 99 -0.54 -8.04 9.93
CA THR A 99 -1.29 -7.39 8.84
C THR A 99 -0.41 -7.13 7.62
N LEU A 100 0.79 -6.60 7.81
CA LEU A 100 1.70 -6.30 6.70
C LEU A 100 2.14 -7.57 5.97
N GLU A 101 2.49 -8.62 6.70
CA GLU A 101 2.92 -9.90 6.12
C GLU A 101 1.79 -10.54 5.31
N VAL A 102 0.57 -10.55 5.84
CA VAL A 102 -0.59 -11.11 5.16
C VAL A 102 -0.89 -10.33 3.88
N LEU A 103 -0.87 -9.00 3.96
CA LEU A 103 -1.09 -8.13 2.81
C LEU A 103 -0.04 -8.38 1.73
N ALA A 104 1.22 -8.49 2.13
CA ALA A 104 2.32 -8.80 1.20
C ALA A 104 2.14 -10.15 0.53
N VAL A 105 1.72 -11.17 1.27
CA VAL A 105 1.47 -12.51 0.71
C VAL A 105 0.38 -12.46 -0.36
N TRP A 106 -0.73 -11.75 -0.12
CA TRP A 106 -1.80 -11.64 -1.11
C TRP A 106 -1.32 -10.97 -2.40
N LEU A 107 -0.51 -9.92 -2.28
CA LEU A 107 0.04 -9.22 -3.45
C LEU A 107 1.06 -10.08 -4.20
N ARG A 108 1.92 -10.81 -3.48
CA ARG A 108 2.89 -11.73 -4.11
C ARG A 108 2.19 -12.86 -4.86
N ARG A 109 1.07 -13.34 -4.36
CA ARG A 109 0.25 -14.36 -5.07
C ARG A 109 -0.31 -13.81 -6.40
N ARG A 110 -0.41 -12.49 -6.53
CA ARG A 110 -0.81 -11.84 -7.78
C ARG A 110 0.38 -11.48 -8.67
N GLY A 111 1.61 -11.81 -8.26
CA GLY A 111 2.83 -11.58 -9.01
C GLY A 111 3.65 -10.35 -8.62
N ALA A 112 3.20 -9.56 -7.65
CA ALA A 112 3.92 -8.36 -7.24
C ALA A 112 5.19 -8.70 -6.45
N GLU A 113 6.20 -7.84 -6.57
CA GLU A 113 7.44 -7.93 -5.80
C GLU A 113 7.36 -6.98 -4.60
N VAL A 114 6.93 -7.50 -3.46
CA VAL A 114 6.73 -6.71 -2.24
C VAL A 114 7.97 -6.81 -1.35
N THR A 115 8.62 -5.67 -1.10
CA THR A 115 9.85 -5.61 -0.29
C THR A 115 9.81 -4.61 0.86
N VAL A 116 8.80 -3.74 0.91
CA VAL A 116 8.70 -2.68 1.92
C VAL A 116 7.34 -2.72 2.59
N GLY A 117 7.32 -2.58 3.90
CA GLY A 117 6.10 -2.42 4.68
C GLY A 117 6.30 -1.43 5.81
N GLU A 118 5.26 -0.64 6.11
CA GLU A 118 5.28 0.35 7.18
C GLU A 118 3.94 0.40 7.90
N THR A 119 4.00 0.56 9.22
CA THR A 119 2.81 0.77 10.06
C THR A 119 2.72 2.24 10.45
N PHE A 120 1.57 2.85 10.18
CA PHE A 120 1.29 4.24 10.54
C PHE A 120 0.35 4.27 11.72
N LYS A 121 0.86 4.65 12.88
CA LYS A 121 0.05 4.86 14.07
C LYS A 121 -0.55 6.27 14.05
N ARG A 122 -1.81 6.38 14.44
CA ARG A 122 -2.58 7.63 14.33
C ARG A 122 -1.87 8.87 14.86
N ARG A 123 -1.17 8.75 15.98
CA ARG A 123 -0.51 9.90 16.62
C ARG A 123 0.75 10.41 15.91
N LYS A 124 1.38 9.59 15.07
CA LYS A 124 2.70 9.91 14.46
C LYS A 124 2.73 9.75 12.95
N SER A 125 1.61 9.44 12.34
CA SER A 125 1.55 8.93 10.97
C SER A 125 2.14 9.85 9.91
N LEU A 126 1.78 11.13 9.92
CA LEU A 126 2.19 12.03 8.85
C LEU A 126 3.67 12.36 8.90
N ARG A 127 4.30 12.27 10.05
CA ARG A 127 5.76 12.48 10.21
C ARG A 127 6.59 11.34 9.62
N GLN A 128 5.99 10.16 9.50
CA GLN A 128 6.66 8.98 8.93
C GLN A 128 6.65 8.97 7.40
N VAL A 129 5.76 9.74 6.76
CA VAL A 129 5.55 9.69 5.33
C VAL A 129 6.81 9.98 4.52
N PRO A 130 7.59 11.06 4.77
CA PRO A 130 8.78 11.32 3.96
C PRO A 130 9.80 10.18 4.00
N ARG A 131 10.04 9.60 5.18
CA ARG A 131 10.95 8.48 5.34
C ARG A 131 10.44 7.23 4.65
N PHE A 132 9.15 6.94 4.78
CA PHE A 132 8.54 5.82 4.07
C PHE A 132 8.72 5.95 2.56
N VAL A 133 8.49 7.14 2.02
CA VAL A 133 8.66 7.41 0.60
C VAL A 133 10.13 7.23 0.18
N ASP A 134 11.10 7.66 0.99
CA ASP A 134 12.53 7.41 0.74
C ASP A 134 12.80 5.91 0.56
N VAL A 135 12.33 5.11 1.50
CA VAL A 135 12.56 3.65 1.50
C VAL A 135 11.86 3.00 0.31
N VAL A 136 10.64 3.42 0.01
CA VAL A 136 9.87 2.90 -1.12
C VAL A 136 10.55 3.21 -2.44
N LEU A 137 10.97 4.45 -2.67
CA LEU A 137 11.62 4.83 -3.93
C LEU A 137 12.95 4.13 -4.11
N GLU A 138 13.71 3.92 -3.04
CA GLU A 138 14.94 3.14 -3.09
C GLU A 138 14.66 1.69 -3.49
N ALA A 139 13.65 1.06 -2.90
CA ALA A 139 13.27 -0.30 -3.22
C ALA A 139 12.78 -0.43 -4.67
N PHE A 140 11.97 0.53 -5.15
CA PHE A 140 11.48 0.53 -6.52
C PHE A 140 12.61 0.72 -7.53
N ALA A 141 13.58 1.57 -7.22
CA ALA A 141 14.76 1.75 -8.07
C ALA A 141 15.60 0.47 -8.19
N ARG A 142 15.78 -0.26 -7.08
CA ARG A 142 16.49 -1.55 -7.09
C ARG A 142 15.75 -2.59 -7.93
N ALA A 143 14.43 -2.66 -7.80
CA ALA A 143 13.62 -3.60 -8.57
C ALA A 143 13.74 -3.33 -10.08
N GLN A 144 13.74 -2.06 -10.49
CA GLN A 144 13.92 -1.67 -11.89
C GLN A 144 15.32 -2.01 -12.40
N ALA A 145 16.35 -1.84 -11.59
CA ALA A 145 17.73 -2.17 -11.97
C ALA A 145 17.94 -3.68 -12.15
N ASN A 146 17.15 -4.51 -11.45
CA ASN A 146 17.23 -5.97 -11.49
C ASN A 146 16.27 -6.61 -12.52
N ALA A 147 15.47 -5.80 -13.18
CA ALA A 147 14.51 -6.28 -14.16
C ALA A 147 15.18 -6.64 -15.50
#